data_084a946839c8795b6c0ea5fff361211f
#
_entry.id   084a946839c8795b6c0ea5fff361211f
#
_cell.length_a   1.000
_cell.length_b   1.000
_cell.length_c   1.000
_cell.angle_alpha   90.00
_cell.angle_beta   90.00
_cell.angle_gamma   90.00
#
_symmetry.space_group_name_H-M   'P 1'
#
loop_
_entity.id
_entity.type
_entity.pdbx_description
1 polymer ?
#
loop_
_entity_poly.entity_id
_entity_poly.type
_entity_poly.pdbx_seq_one_letter_code
_entity_poly.pdbx_strand_id
1 'polypeptide(L)'
;MRTIPRLLPSLLAMLILAGPALAADSTWPKELTFSLLSTEAANEVVRRWAPVLKQLEQDLGVKVKYVSATDYRGSIEALKFKKAEIGHLGPKAYVEASNNNYANVEPIVQVQQANGSLGYRSCLMVHSDSDIFSPEDIAGKTFAFNDPNSTSGYLVPSAFFLMEMGIDPKTHFSKLTFSGSHEASIVAVANKKVDVASTNLPDLQQLVREGKVPRTALRVIWVSKLIPLDPVVIRKDLPASLRAAIQESLATMKARSPQTFAEGGAFLGGFAKADDSKYQIIRDLNDAAKKLAAQK
;
A
#
# COMPACT_ATOMS: atom_id res chain seq x y z
N MET A 1 -38.68 -60.00 28.93
CA MET A 1 -38.51 -59.42 27.61
C MET A 1 -38.55 -57.90 27.76
N ARG A 2 -37.41 -57.22 27.66
CA ARG A 2 -37.30 -55.74 27.76
C ARG A 2 -37.06 -55.23 26.35
N THR A 3 -37.97 -54.43 25.84
CA THR A 3 -37.91 -53.77 24.53
C THR A 3 -37.03 -52.50 24.65
N ILE A 4 -35.98 -52.42 23.83
CA ILE A 4 -35.08 -51.30 23.72
C ILE A 4 -35.66 -50.34 22.65
N PRO A 5 -35.84 -49.02 22.90
CA PRO A 5 -36.28 -48.10 21.89
C PRO A 5 -35.16 -47.76 20.94
N ARG A 6 -35.40 -47.85 19.62
CA ARG A 6 -34.51 -47.40 18.55
C ARG A 6 -34.54 -45.85 18.47
N LEU A 7 -33.41 -45.23 18.75
CA LEU A 7 -33.12 -43.85 18.47
C LEU A 7 -32.85 -43.67 16.96
N LEU A 8 -33.71 -42.91 16.27
CA LEU A 8 -33.46 -42.41 14.91
C LEU A 8 -32.43 -41.26 15.00
N PRO A 9 -31.39 -41.22 14.14
CA PRO A 9 -30.53 -40.07 14.05
C PRO A 9 -31.23 -38.94 13.30
N SER A 10 -31.46 -37.82 13.96
CA SER A 10 -31.90 -36.58 13.33
C SER A 10 -30.80 -36.04 12.42
N LEU A 11 -31.01 -36.11 11.11
CA LEU A 11 -30.16 -35.45 10.10
C LEU A 11 -30.38 -33.94 10.23
N LEU A 12 -29.47 -33.24 10.85
CA LEU A 12 -29.44 -31.77 10.88
C LEU A 12 -28.94 -31.30 9.52
N ALA A 13 -29.85 -30.96 8.62
CA ALA A 13 -29.53 -30.34 7.32
C ALA A 13 -28.97 -28.92 7.59
N MET A 14 -27.67 -28.78 7.45
CA MET A 14 -26.98 -27.49 7.48
C MET A 14 -27.33 -26.72 6.20
N LEU A 15 -28.31 -25.82 6.28
CA LEU A 15 -28.63 -24.88 5.19
C LEU A 15 -27.44 -23.94 5.00
N ILE A 16 -26.61 -24.20 4.02
CA ILE A 16 -25.61 -23.25 3.56
C ILE A 16 -26.40 -22.12 2.86
N LEU A 17 -26.61 -21.00 3.54
CA LEU A 17 -27.08 -19.76 2.93
C LEU A 17 -25.96 -19.26 1.99
N ALA A 18 -25.98 -19.73 0.75
CA ALA A 18 -25.28 -19.06 -0.32
C ALA A 18 -25.90 -17.67 -0.48
N GLY A 19 -25.20 -16.63 -0.03
CA GLY A 19 -25.58 -15.25 -0.33
C GLY A 19 -25.76 -15.07 -1.84
N PRO A 20 -26.63 -14.16 -2.30
CA PRO A 20 -26.83 -13.95 -3.73
C PRO A 20 -25.50 -13.57 -4.36
N ALA A 21 -24.97 -14.40 -5.25
CA ALA A 21 -23.95 -13.99 -6.19
C ALA A 21 -24.55 -12.83 -6.99
N LEU A 22 -23.94 -11.64 -6.93
CA LEU A 22 -24.32 -10.53 -7.79
C LEU A 22 -24.14 -11.02 -9.23
N ALA A 23 -25.23 -11.26 -9.93
CA ALA A 23 -25.18 -11.62 -11.35
C ALA A 23 -24.46 -10.47 -12.08
N ALA A 24 -23.39 -10.80 -12.81
CA ALA A 24 -22.63 -9.81 -13.55
C ALA A 24 -23.56 -9.05 -14.49
N ASP A 25 -23.60 -7.72 -14.35
CA ASP A 25 -24.35 -6.84 -15.23
C ASP A 25 -23.78 -6.98 -16.66
N SER A 26 -24.63 -7.11 -17.67
CA SER A 26 -24.21 -7.28 -19.07
C SER A 26 -23.36 -6.11 -19.59
N THR A 27 -23.36 -4.98 -18.90
CA THR A 27 -22.54 -3.80 -19.21
C THR A 27 -21.13 -3.87 -18.65
N TRP A 28 -20.84 -4.86 -17.78
CA TRP A 28 -19.52 -5.00 -17.17
C TRP A 28 -18.52 -5.63 -18.13
N PRO A 29 -17.24 -5.23 -18.07
CA PRO A 29 -16.20 -5.91 -18.84
C PRO A 29 -16.07 -7.37 -18.37
N LYS A 30 -15.71 -8.26 -19.29
CA LYS A 30 -15.52 -9.68 -18.97
C LYS A 30 -14.26 -9.95 -18.14
N GLU A 31 -13.37 -8.98 -18.10
CA GLU A 31 -12.08 -9.06 -17.40
C GLU A 31 -11.71 -7.69 -16.85
N LEU A 32 -11.13 -7.68 -15.65
CA LEU A 32 -10.57 -6.51 -14.98
C LEU A 32 -9.08 -6.74 -14.74
N THR A 33 -8.29 -5.70 -14.89
CA THR A 33 -6.87 -5.71 -14.55
C THR A 33 -6.62 -4.83 -13.33
N PHE A 34 -5.95 -5.39 -12.32
CA PHE A 34 -5.56 -4.70 -11.10
C PHE A 34 -4.05 -4.37 -11.16
N SER A 35 -3.69 -3.08 -11.09
CA SER A 35 -2.30 -2.65 -10.99
C SER A 35 -1.82 -2.73 -9.54
N LEU A 36 -0.78 -3.51 -9.30
CA LEU A 36 -0.15 -3.68 -7.98
C LEU A 36 1.06 -2.77 -7.84
N LEU A 37 1.10 -2.03 -6.74
CA LEU A 37 2.20 -1.12 -6.42
C LEU A 37 3.47 -1.88 -6.04
N SER A 38 4.62 -1.48 -6.58
CA SER A 38 5.93 -2.08 -6.33
C SER A 38 6.55 -1.55 -5.02
N THR A 39 6.15 -2.10 -3.88
CA THR A 39 6.70 -1.76 -2.55
C THR A 39 7.82 -2.70 -2.10
N GLU A 40 7.84 -3.89 -2.68
CA GLU A 40 8.78 -4.99 -2.40
C GLU A 40 8.99 -5.83 -3.66
N ALA A 41 9.68 -6.95 -3.59
CA ALA A 41 9.86 -7.86 -4.72
C ALA A 41 8.50 -8.29 -5.32
N ALA A 42 8.39 -8.33 -6.65
CA ALA A 42 7.12 -8.53 -7.36
C ALA A 42 6.39 -9.83 -6.95
N ASN A 43 7.13 -10.91 -6.70
CA ASN A 43 6.56 -12.18 -6.23
C ASN A 43 5.91 -12.04 -4.84
N GLU A 44 6.47 -11.23 -3.95
CA GLU A 44 5.93 -10.98 -2.61
C GLU A 44 4.65 -10.14 -2.69
N VAL A 45 4.65 -9.07 -3.50
CA VAL A 45 3.45 -8.26 -3.75
C VAL A 45 2.32 -9.14 -4.25
N VAL A 46 2.59 -9.98 -5.27
CA VAL A 46 1.61 -10.91 -5.83
C VAL A 46 1.13 -11.92 -4.80
N ARG A 47 2.01 -12.52 -4.01
CA ARG A 47 1.66 -13.49 -2.97
C ARG A 47 0.65 -12.90 -1.97
N ARG A 48 0.85 -11.63 -1.57
CA ARG A 48 -0.05 -10.95 -0.61
C ARG A 48 -1.40 -10.59 -1.20
N TRP A 49 -1.42 -10.19 -2.46
CA TRP A 49 -2.64 -9.73 -3.11
C TRP A 49 -3.44 -10.84 -3.80
N ALA A 50 -2.82 -11.95 -4.19
CA ALA A 50 -3.49 -13.02 -4.92
C ALA A 50 -4.77 -13.55 -4.23
N PRO A 51 -4.82 -13.77 -2.91
CA PRO A 51 -6.06 -14.18 -2.25
C PRO A 51 -7.17 -13.13 -2.34
N VAL A 52 -6.81 -11.83 -2.23
CA VAL A 52 -7.75 -10.70 -2.36
C VAL A 52 -8.32 -10.63 -3.77
N LEU A 53 -7.46 -10.74 -4.79
CA LEU A 53 -7.87 -10.70 -6.19
C LEU A 53 -8.76 -11.89 -6.56
N LYS A 54 -8.43 -13.09 -6.06
CA LYS A 54 -9.24 -14.28 -6.24
C LYS A 54 -10.62 -14.15 -5.59
N GLN A 55 -10.69 -13.59 -4.38
CA GLN A 55 -11.96 -13.34 -3.73
C GLN A 55 -12.78 -12.30 -4.47
N LEU A 56 -12.16 -11.22 -4.97
CA LEU A 56 -12.82 -10.20 -5.77
C LEU A 56 -13.39 -10.80 -7.07
N GLU A 57 -12.64 -11.68 -7.77
CA GLU A 57 -13.11 -12.40 -8.93
C GLU A 57 -14.37 -13.24 -8.63
N GLN A 58 -14.38 -13.95 -7.50
CA GLN A 58 -15.51 -14.76 -7.06
C GLN A 58 -16.74 -13.90 -6.74
N ASP A 59 -16.54 -12.77 -6.05
CA ASP A 59 -17.62 -11.88 -5.64
C ASP A 59 -18.30 -11.19 -6.83
N LEU A 60 -17.52 -10.84 -7.86
CA LEU A 60 -18.00 -10.13 -9.05
C LEU A 60 -18.47 -11.05 -10.18
N GLY A 61 -18.03 -12.29 -10.22
CA GLY A 61 -18.21 -13.16 -11.38
C GLY A 61 -17.49 -12.66 -12.64
N VAL A 62 -16.48 -11.80 -12.50
CA VAL A 62 -15.68 -11.21 -13.59
C VAL A 62 -14.23 -11.60 -13.36
N LYS A 63 -13.54 -12.04 -14.39
CA LYS A 63 -12.12 -12.42 -14.28
C LYS A 63 -11.27 -11.24 -13.82
N VAL A 64 -10.41 -11.47 -12.82
CA VAL A 64 -9.51 -10.45 -12.28
C VAL A 64 -8.06 -10.85 -12.54
N LYS A 65 -7.41 -10.13 -13.45
CA LYS A 65 -5.97 -10.20 -13.68
C LYS A 65 -5.21 -9.13 -12.88
N TYR A 66 -3.92 -9.26 -12.83
CA TYR A 66 -3.06 -8.23 -12.26
C TYR A 66 -1.89 -7.90 -13.19
N VAL A 67 -1.37 -6.69 -13.04
CA VAL A 67 -0.08 -6.25 -13.56
C VAL A 67 0.75 -5.71 -12.40
N SER A 68 2.00 -6.12 -12.33
CA SER A 68 2.98 -5.57 -11.40
C SER A 68 3.80 -4.54 -12.17
N ALA A 69 3.71 -3.28 -11.79
CA ALA A 69 4.53 -2.24 -12.37
C ALA A 69 5.97 -2.33 -11.82
N THR A 70 6.95 -1.87 -12.59
CA THR A 70 8.36 -1.85 -12.17
C THR A 70 8.63 -0.77 -11.13
N ASP A 71 7.81 0.28 -11.11
CA ASP A 71 7.90 1.43 -10.22
C ASP A 71 6.51 2.05 -9.98
N TYR A 72 6.45 3.07 -9.12
CA TYR A 72 5.21 3.77 -8.78
C TYR A 72 4.60 4.50 -9.98
N ARG A 73 5.45 5.04 -10.86
CA ARG A 73 5.00 5.75 -12.06
C ARG A 73 4.29 4.79 -13.03
N GLY A 74 4.82 3.60 -13.20
CA GLY A 74 4.21 2.56 -14.03
C GLY A 74 2.80 2.19 -13.57
N SER A 75 2.54 2.15 -12.25
CA SER A 75 1.18 1.92 -11.72
C SER A 75 0.21 3.06 -12.07
N ILE A 76 0.65 4.31 -12.00
CA ILE A 76 -0.15 5.48 -12.41
C ILE A 76 -0.46 5.42 -13.92
N GLU A 77 0.56 5.11 -14.72
CA GLU A 77 0.42 5.05 -16.18
C GLU A 77 -0.43 3.88 -16.66
N ALA A 78 -0.40 2.74 -15.97
CA ALA A 78 -1.30 1.62 -16.27
C ALA A 78 -2.78 2.05 -16.18
N LEU A 79 -3.15 2.85 -15.19
CA LEU A 79 -4.49 3.41 -15.05
C LEU A 79 -4.78 4.47 -16.14
N LYS A 80 -3.85 5.41 -16.36
CA LYS A 80 -3.98 6.47 -17.34
C LYS A 80 -4.20 5.96 -18.76
N PHE A 81 -3.40 4.97 -19.17
CA PHE A 81 -3.46 4.39 -20.51
C PHE A 81 -4.44 3.21 -20.61
N LYS A 82 -5.34 3.05 -19.62
CA LYS A 82 -6.40 2.04 -19.62
C LYS A 82 -5.89 0.60 -19.73
N LYS A 83 -4.67 0.35 -19.25
CA LYS A 83 -4.07 -0.98 -19.12
C LYS A 83 -4.47 -1.67 -17.81
N ALA A 84 -5.04 -0.90 -16.89
CA ALA A 84 -5.64 -1.37 -15.65
C ALA A 84 -6.92 -0.58 -15.37
N GLU A 85 -7.91 -1.23 -14.76
CA GLU A 85 -9.16 -0.66 -14.32
C GLU A 85 -9.09 -0.21 -12.86
N ILE A 86 -8.35 -0.95 -12.06
CA ILE A 86 -8.20 -0.79 -10.61
C ILE A 86 -6.71 -0.66 -10.30
N GLY A 87 -6.33 0.06 -9.26
CA GLY A 87 -4.94 0.14 -8.82
C GLY A 87 -4.81 0.30 -7.31
N HIS A 88 -3.80 -0.33 -6.74
CA HIS A 88 -3.27 -0.01 -5.43
C HIS A 88 -2.20 1.06 -5.60
N LEU A 89 -2.37 2.21 -4.98
CA LEU A 89 -1.45 3.35 -5.05
C LEU A 89 -1.09 3.84 -3.66
N GLY A 90 0.15 4.29 -3.48
CA GLY A 90 0.48 5.09 -2.29
C GLY A 90 -0.23 6.46 -2.32
N PRO A 91 -0.44 7.12 -1.17
CA PRO A 91 -1.18 8.39 -1.11
C PRO A 91 -0.66 9.48 -2.05
N LYS A 92 0.68 9.65 -2.16
CA LYS A 92 1.26 10.60 -3.12
C LYS A 92 1.03 10.18 -4.57
N ALA A 93 1.21 8.91 -4.90
CA ALA A 93 0.93 8.38 -6.23
C ALA A 93 -0.54 8.59 -6.62
N TYR A 94 -1.46 8.42 -5.66
CA TYR A 94 -2.87 8.73 -5.85
C TYR A 94 -3.09 10.24 -6.12
N VAL A 95 -2.47 11.12 -5.35
CA VAL A 95 -2.56 12.57 -5.57
C VAL A 95 -2.07 12.93 -6.97
N GLU A 96 -0.95 12.39 -7.44
CA GLU A 96 -0.46 12.61 -8.80
C GLU A 96 -1.42 12.02 -9.86
N ALA A 97 -1.98 10.83 -9.63
CA ALA A 97 -2.93 10.19 -10.57
C ALA A 97 -4.26 10.96 -10.67
N SER A 98 -4.75 11.53 -9.57
CA SER A 98 -6.02 12.26 -9.51
C SER A 98 -5.89 13.72 -9.92
N ASN A 99 -4.68 14.31 -9.88
CA ASN A 99 -4.46 15.71 -10.17
C ASN A 99 -4.85 16.04 -11.64
N ASN A 100 -5.68 17.07 -11.82
CA ASN A 100 -6.20 17.49 -13.12
C ASN A 100 -6.78 16.30 -13.94
N ASN A 101 -7.36 15.31 -13.26
CA ASN A 101 -7.87 14.07 -13.87
C ASN A 101 -6.82 13.31 -14.71
N TYR A 102 -5.54 13.37 -14.33
CA TYR A 102 -4.44 12.79 -15.11
C TYR A 102 -4.67 11.31 -15.47
N ALA A 103 -5.10 10.47 -14.54
CA ALA A 103 -5.48 9.08 -14.78
C ALA A 103 -7.00 8.85 -14.64
N ASN A 104 -7.79 9.91 -14.42
CA ASN A 104 -9.24 9.86 -14.27
C ASN A 104 -9.72 8.81 -13.26
N VAL A 105 -9.12 8.80 -12.06
CA VAL A 105 -9.40 7.81 -11.00
C VAL A 105 -10.07 8.44 -9.78
N GLU A 106 -10.74 7.59 -8.99
CA GLU A 106 -11.26 7.92 -7.66
C GLU A 106 -10.87 6.82 -6.66
N PRO A 107 -10.70 7.14 -5.36
CA PRO A 107 -10.44 6.14 -4.34
C PRO A 107 -11.77 5.48 -3.94
N ILE A 108 -11.79 4.16 -3.90
CA ILE A 108 -12.99 3.40 -3.52
C ILE A 108 -12.87 2.80 -2.11
N VAL A 109 -11.71 2.26 -1.78
CA VAL A 109 -11.39 1.79 -0.43
C VAL A 109 -9.99 2.23 -0.06
N GLN A 110 -9.72 2.25 1.24
CA GLN A 110 -8.41 2.47 1.82
C GLN A 110 -7.95 1.16 2.47
N VAL A 111 -6.69 0.81 2.28
CA VAL A 111 -6.07 -0.33 2.98
C VAL A 111 -6.17 -0.11 4.49
N GLN A 112 -6.41 -1.18 5.23
CA GLN A 112 -6.38 -1.21 6.68
C GLN A 112 -5.25 -2.14 7.13
N GLN A 113 -4.45 -1.71 8.10
CA GLN A 113 -3.42 -2.57 8.69
C GLN A 113 -4.04 -3.75 9.44
N ALA A 114 -3.25 -4.78 9.68
CA ALA A 114 -3.68 -5.96 10.45
C ALA A 114 -4.19 -5.60 11.85
N ASN A 115 -3.68 -4.53 12.47
CA ASN A 115 -4.12 -4.01 13.76
C ASN A 115 -5.35 -3.08 13.69
N GLY A 116 -5.95 -2.90 12.50
CA GLY A 116 -7.11 -2.05 12.29
C GLY A 116 -6.79 -0.57 12.01
N SER A 117 -5.53 -0.14 12.05
CA SER A 117 -5.14 1.25 11.76
C SER A 117 -5.44 1.62 10.30
N LEU A 118 -5.88 2.85 10.09
CA LEU A 118 -6.07 3.50 8.78
C LEU A 118 -4.97 4.51 8.46
N GLY A 119 -3.89 4.49 9.22
CA GLY A 119 -2.73 5.35 9.01
C GLY A 119 -1.44 4.63 9.35
N TYR A 120 -0.33 5.16 8.84
CA TYR A 120 1.01 4.62 9.04
C TYR A 120 2.03 5.77 9.21
N ARG A 121 3.28 5.44 9.44
CA ARG A 121 4.34 6.44 9.66
C ARG A 121 5.54 6.18 8.78
N SER A 122 6.07 7.24 8.18
CA SER A 122 7.40 7.27 7.59
C SER A 122 8.46 7.20 8.68
N CYS A 123 9.62 6.69 8.36
CA CYS A 123 10.79 6.73 9.24
C CYS A 123 12.09 6.88 8.45
N LEU A 124 13.11 7.43 9.12
CA LEU A 124 14.49 7.36 8.72
C LEU A 124 15.19 6.28 9.52
N MET A 125 16.00 5.48 8.86
CA MET A 125 16.72 4.37 9.46
C MET A 125 18.18 4.36 9.05
N VAL A 126 19.01 3.83 9.95
CA VAL A 126 20.45 3.62 9.80
C VAL A 126 20.81 2.22 10.26
N HIS A 127 22.01 1.74 9.92
CA HIS A 127 22.54 0.51 10.50
C HIS A 127 22.78 0.70 12.01
N SER A 128 22.51 -0.33 12.81
CA SER A 128 22.64 -0.25 14.28
C SER A 128 24.05 0.10 14.76
N ASP A 129 25.09 -0.31 14.02
CA ASP A 129 26.50 -0.01 14.31
C ASP A 129 26.93 1.39 13.86
N SER A 130 26.02 2.17 13.22
CA SER A 130 26.32 3.52 12.75
C SER A 130 26.55 4.48 13.92
N ASP A 131 27.37 5.49 13.69
CA ASP A 131 27.57 6.66 14.55
C ASP A 131 26.44 7.70 14.47
N ILE A 132 25.39 7.43 13.66
CA ILE A 132 24.23 8.30 13.44
C ILE A 132 23.15 7.94 14.44
N PHE A 133 22.80 8.83 15.36
CA PHE A 133 21.81 8.60 16.41
C PHE A 133 20.55 9.46 16.23
N SER A 134 20.66 10.55 15.49
CA SER A 134 19.58 11.52 15.26
C SER A 134 19.62 12.06 13.82
N PRO A 135 18.57 12.76 13.34
CA PRO A 135 18.60 13.40 12.03
C PRO A 135 19.67 14.46 11.84
N GLU A 136 20.17 15.05 12.92
CA GLU A 136 21.22 16.07 12.89
C GLU A 136 22.60 15.47 12.48
N ASP A 137 22.79 14.17 12.65
CA ASP A 137 24.06 13.47 12.37
C ASP A 137 24.23 13.05 10.90
N ILE A 138 23.23 13.35 10.02
CA ILE A 138 23.19 12.82 8.64
C ILE A 138 23.97 13.68 7.62
N ALA A 139 24.52 14.81 8.03
CA ALA A 139 25.24 15.70 7.13
C ALA A 139 26.43 14.98 6.45
N GLY A 140 26.53 15.10 5.11
CA GLY A 140 27.60 14.49 4.32
C GLY A 140 27.53 12.95 4.20
N LYS A 141 26.54 12.30 4.78
CA LYS A 141 26.31 10.84 4.65
C LYS A 141 25.66 10.51 3.31
N THR A 142 25.65 9.23 2.93
CA THR A 142 24.89 8.76 1.77
C THR A 142 23.44 8.52 2.15
N PHE A 143 22.50 8.90 1.26
CA PHE A 143 21.05 8.78 1.52
C PHE A 143 20.31 8.09 0.36
N ALA A 144 19.34 7.25 0.70
CA ALA A 144 18.42 6.65 -0.26
C ALA A 144 16.95 6.99 0.06
N PHE A 145 16.27 7.63 -0.88
CA PHE A 145 14.81 7.61 -0.99
C PHE A 145 14.34 6.32 -1.66
N ASN A 146 13.04 6.00 -1.59
CA ASN A 146 12.48 4.85 -2.30
C ASN A 146 12.23 5.16 -3.78
N ASP A 147 11.20 5.95 -4.03
CA ASP A 147 10.66 6.30 -5.35
C ASP A 147 10.13 7.74 -5.31
N PRO A 148 10.30 8.54 -6.37
CA PRO A 148 9.81 9.93 -6.42
C PRO A 148 8.29 10.08 -6.17
N ASN A 149 7.48 9.03 -6.42
CA ASN A 149 6.04 9.00 -6.16
C ASN A 149 5.66 8.36 -4.81
N SER A 150 6.65 7.93 -3.99
CA SER A 150 6.39 7.41 -2.66
C SER A 150 6.03 8.52 -1.67
N THR A 151 5.03 8.27 -0.83
CA THR A 151 4.67 9.17 0.28
C THR A 151 5.69 9.09 1.40
N SER A 152 5.83 7.92 2.01
CA SER A 152 6.70 7.71 3.19
C SER A 152 8.17 7.58 2.83
N GLY A 153 8.47 7.14 1.61
CA GLY A 153 9.85 6.96 1.17
C GLY A 153 10.43 8.17 0.44
N TYR A 154 9.62 9.22 0.16
CA TYR A 154 10.10 10.44 -0.50
C TYR A 154 9.44 11.71 -0.01
N LEU A 155 8.12 11.88 -0.19
CA LEU A 155 7.46 13.16 0.07
C LEU A 155 7.61 13.61 1.53
N VAL A 156 7.26 12.74 2.46
CA VAL A 156 7.25 13.05 3.90
C VAL A 156 8.66 13.31 4.44
N PRO A 157 9.68 12.46 4.17
CA PRO A 157 11.05 12.79 4.60
C PRO A 157 11.63 14.01 3.86
N SER A 158 11.30 14.26 2.59
CA SER A 158 11.71 15.48 1.90
C SER A 158 11.13 16.73 2.54
N ALA A 159 9.85 16.69 2.91
CA ALA A 159 9.21 17.80 3.63
C ALA A 159 9.84 18.01 5.01
N PHE A 160 10.15 16.95 5.74
CA PHE A 160 10.88 17.04 7.00
C PHE A 160 12.24 17.75 6.82
N PHE A 161 13.04 17.34 5.85
CA PHE A 161 14.32 17.98 5.55
C PHE A 161 14.17 19.46 5.18
N LEU A 162 13.24 19.79 4.28
CA LEU A 162 13.08 21.15 3.77
C LEU A 162 12.44 22.09 4.79
N MET A 163 11.41 21.63 5.54
CA MET A 163 10.54 22.47 6.35
C MET A 163 10.93 22.49 7.83
N GLU A 164 11.37 21.34 8.38
CA GLU A 164 11.70 21.24 9.79
C GLU A 164 13.21 21.40 10.05
N MET A 165 14.04 20.78 9.20
CA MET A 165 15.49 20.91 9.33
C MET A 165 16.09 22.09 8.53
N GLY A 166 15.35 22.68 7.58
CA GLY A 166 15.83 23.80 6.76
C GLY A 166 16.90 23.41 5.71
N ILE A 167 17.10 22.12 5.43
CA ILE A 167 18.13 21.60 4.54
C ILE A 167 17.57 21.18 3.19
N ASP A 168 18.39 21.33 2.12
CA ASP A 168 18.09 20.72 0.81
C ASP A 168 18.78 19.37 0.71
N PRO A 169 18.02 18.26 0.57
CA PRO A 169 18.62 16.92 0.46
C PRO A 169 19.64 16.79 -0.67
N LYS A 170 19.49 17.55 -1.76
CA LYS A 170 20.39 17.48 -2.92
C LYS A 170 21.82 17.95 -2.62
N THR A 171 21.96 18.90 -1.70
CA THR A 171 23.25 19.49 -1.33
C THR A 171 23.76 19.03 0.03
N HIS A 172 22.87 18.46 0.86
CA HIS A 172 23.19 18.06 2.22
C HIS A 172 23.88 16.70 2.30
N PHE A 173 23.52 15.78 1.42
CA PHE A 173 24.08 14.44 1.36
C PHE A 173 25.26 14.34 0.40
N SER A 174 26.29 13.53 0.74
CA SER A 174 27.41 13.27 -0.16
C SER A 174 26.98 12.51 -1.41
N LYS A 175 25.95 11.67 -1.28
CA LYS A 175 25.30 10.96 -2.39
C LYS A 175 23.82 10.76 -2.08
N LEU A 176 22.96 11.16 -3.01
CA LEU A 176 21.52 10.99 -2.94
C LEU A 176 21.07 10.02 -4.04
N THR A 177 20.31 8.98 -3.67
CA THR A 177 19.85 7.95 -4.61
C THR A 177 18.38 7.61 -4.39
N PHE A 178 17.81 6.86 -5.33
CA PHE A 178 16.52 6.20 -5.19
C PHE A 178 16.73 4.68 -5.26
N SER A 179 16.24 3.95 -4.27
CA SER A 179 16.41 2.49 -4.18
C SER A 179 15.38 1.70 -5.00
N GLY A 180 14.26 2.33 -5.39
CA GLY A 180 13.18 1.76 -6.17
C GLY A 180 12.04 1.16 -5.33
N SER A 181 12.29 0.68 -4.09
CA SER A 181 11.26 0.11 -3.23
C SER A 181 11.58 0.24 -1.73
N HIS A 182 10.59 0.02 -0.87
CA HIS A 182 10.80 -0.01 0.58
C HIS A 182 11.75 -1.15 0.99
N GLU A 183 11.56 -2.35 0.42
CA GLU A 183 12.43 -3.50 0.66
C GLU A 183 13.88 -3.17 0.29
N ALA A 184 14.11 -2.60 -0.90
CA ALA A 184 15.45 -2.25 -1.35
C ALA A 184 16.14 -1.22 -0.43
N SER A 185 15.40 -0.20 0.05
CA SER A 185 15.92 0.76 1.05
C SER A 185 16.34 0.07 2.35
N ILE A 186 15.48 -0.78 2.89
CA ILE A 186 15.72 -1.48 4.16
C ILE A 186 16.92 -2.40 4.06
N VAL A 187 16.98 -3.21 2.98
CA VAL A 187 18.08 -4.13 2.73
C VAL A 187 19.40 -3.40 2.47
N ALA A 188 19.36 -2.24 1.78
CA ALA A 188 20.57 -1.44 1.52
C ALA A 188 21.21 -0.93 2.81
N VAL A 189 20.40 -0.42 3.77
CA VAL A 189 20.92 0.01 5.07
C VAL A 189 21.39 -1.16 5.91
N ALA A 190 20.64 -2.26 5.96
CA ALA A 190 21.02 -3.46 6.72
C ALA A 190 22.36 -4.06 6.24
N ASN A 191 22.67 -3.91 4.95
CA ASN A 191 23.93 -4.34 4.36
C ASN A 191 25.01 -3.23 4.25
N LYS A 192 24.80 -2.08 4.91
CA LYS A 192 25.75 -0.94 4.93
C LYS A 192 26.10 -0.43 3.53
N LYS A 193 25.17 -0.53 2.56
CA LYS A 193 25.33 -0.01 1.19
C LYS A 193 24.97 1.48 1.08
N VAL A 194 24.22 1.98 2.03
CA VAL A 194 23.84 3.38 2.22
C VAL A 194 23.79 3.65 3.73
N ASP A 195 24.18 4.85 4.15
CA ASP A 195 24.23 5.19 5.57
C ASP A 195 22.85 5.42 6.16
N VAL A 196 22.00 6.14 5.42
CA VAL A 196 20.63 6.51 5.85
C VAL A 196 19.65 6.23 4.72
N ALA A 197 18.48 5.70 5.05
CA ALA A 197 17.39 5.62 4.09
C ALA A 197 16.04 5.92 4.73
N SER A 198 15.10 6.35 3.89
CA SER A 198 13.70 6.49 4.27
C SER A 198 12.91 5.23 3.96
N THR A 199 11.92 4.93 4.79
CA THR A 199 10.94 3.85 4.59
C THR A 199 9.68 4.12 5.41
N ASN A 200 8.91 3.08 5.72
CA ASN A 200 7.81 3.15 6.68
C ASN A 200 7.90 2.02 7.73
N LEU A 201 7.27 2.26 8.88
CA LEU A 201 7.33 1.29 9.98
C LEU A 201 6.66 -0.05 9.67
N PRO A 202 5.50 -0.15 8.96
CA PRO A 202 4.91 -1.43 8.61
C PRO A 202 5.81 -2.33 7.76
N ASP A 203 6.44 -1.79 6.70
CA ASP A 203 7.34 -2.57 5.83
C ASP A 203 8.61 -2.98 6.57
N LEU A 204 9.19 -2.06 7.37
CA LEU A 204 10.33 -2.40 8.23
C LEU A 204 10.01 -3.56 9.18
N GLN A 205 8.87 -3.49 9.88
CA GLN A 205 8.42 -4.55 10.78
C GLN A 205 8.14 -5.86 10.03
N GLN A 206 7.63 -5.77 8.79
CA GLN A 206 7.33 -6.92 7.96
C GLN A 206 8.60 -7.67 7.56
N LEU A 207 9.63 -6.98 7.05
CA LEU A 207 10.89 -7.60 6.66
C LEU A 207 11.62 -8.24 7.85
N VAL A 208 11.54 -7.60 9.02
CA VAL A 208 12.08 -8.20 10.27
C VAL A 208 11.32 -9.47 10.65
N ARG A 209 9.98 -9.49 10.60
CA ARG A 209 9.18 -10.69 10.89
C ARG A 209 9.44 -11.83 9.92
N GLU A 210 9.68 -11.52 8.65
CA GLU A 210 10.01 -12.51 7.61
C GLU A 210 11.47 -12.99 7.68
N GLY A 211 12.26 -12.44 8.60
CA GLY A 211 13.68 -12.80 8.73
C GLY A 211 14.57 -12.31 7.59
N LYS A 212 14.06 -11.43 6.71
CA LYS A 212 14.84 -10.84 5.62
C LYS A 212 15.90 -9.87 6.14
N VAL A 213 15.65 -9.25 7.29
CA VAL A 213 16.58 -8.36 7.98
C VAL A 213 16.56 -8.68 9.47
N PRO A 214 17.72 -8.86 10.13
CA PRO A 214 17.78 -9.05 11.58
C PRO A 214 17.21 -7.83 12.32
N ARG A 215 16.41 -8.06 13.35
CA ARG A 215 15.83 -6.98 14.18
C ARG A 215 16.88 -6.04 14.75
N THR A 216 18.07 -6.57 15.05
CA THR A 216 19.18 -5.84 15.65
C THR A 216 20.03 -5.08 14.63
N ALA A 217 19.81 -5.26 13.30
CA ALA A 217 20.62 -4.65 12.27
C ALA A 217 20.31 -3.17 12.02
N LEU A 218 19.13 -2.69 12.46
CA LEU A 218 18.64 -1.36 12.11
C LEU A 218 18.25 -0.55 13.34
N ARG A 219 18.51 0.76 13.26
CA ARG A 219 18.06 1.79 14.20
C ARG A 219 17.20 2.79 13.45
N VAL A 220 16.01 3.09 13.99
CA VAL A 220 15.17 4.20 13.53
C VAL A 220 15.61 5.46 14.26
N ILE A 221 15.91 6.51 13.51
CA ILE A 221 16.41 7.80 14.05
C ILE A 221 15.36 8.91 13.95
N TRP A 222 14.30 8.72 13.17
CA TRP A 222 13.19 9.66 13.07
C TRP A 222 11.90 8.93 12.63
N VAL A 223 10.76 9.44 13.10
CA VAL A 223 9.42 8.93 12.77
C VAL A 223 8.47 10.11 12.52
N SER A 224 7.74 10.06 11.42
CA SER A 224 6.78 11.11 11.05
C SER A 224 5.51 11.12 11.92
N LYS A 225 4.71 12.18 11.76
CA LYS A 225 3.29 12.14 12.10
C LYS A 225 2.58 11.06 11.30
N LEU A 226 1.34 10.70 11.72
CA LEU A 226 0.53 9.70 11.04
C LEU A 226 0.13 10.22 9.64
N ILE A 227 0.29 9.39 8.63
CA ILE A 227 -0.14 9.61 7.25
C ILE A 227 -1.28 8.64 6.89
N PRO A 228 -2.24 9.01 6.03
CA PRO A 228 -3.30 8.09 5.60
C PRO A 228 -2.70 6.91 4.84
N LEU A 229 -3.31 5.73 4.99
CA LEU A 229 -2.93 4.52 4.25
C LEU A 229 -3.33 4.60 2.78
N ASP A 230 -2.79 3.68 2.03
CA ASP A 230 -2.88 3.57 0.59
C ASP A 230 -4.32 3.37 0.10
N PRO A 231 -4.81 4.16 -0.87
CA PRO A 231 -6.07 3.90 -1.51
C PRO A 231 -5.96 2.79 -2.56
N VAL A 232 -7.02 1.99 -2.66
CA VAL A 232 -7.35 1.29 -3.89
C VAL A 232 -8.22 2.23 -4.71
N VAL A 233 -7.78 2.51 -5.92
CA VAL A 233 -8.44 3.45 -6.85
C VAL A 233 -9.06 2.72 -8.01
N ILE A 234 -10.07 3.32 -8.61
CA ILE A 234 -10.74 2.81 -9.80
C ILE A 234 -10.91 3.92 -10.83
N ARG A 235 -10.86 3.58 -12.11
CA ARG A 235 -11.14 4.54 -13.18
C ARG A 235 -12.61 4.96 -13.16
N LYS A 236 -12.85 6.27 -13.27
CA LYS A 236 -14.19 6.87 -13.21
C LYS A 236 -15.04 6.57 -14.45
N ASP A 237 -14.43 6.21 -15.58
CA ASP A 237 -15.13 5.88 -16.83
C ASP A 237 -15.73 4.48 -16.88
N LEU A 238 -15.58 3.68 -15.81
CA LEU A 238 -16.23 2.38 -15.67
C LEU A 238 -17.70 2.52 -15.24
N PRO A 239 -18.57 1.53 -15.54
CA PRO A 239 -19.97 1.54 -15.09
C PRO A 239 -20.11 1.81 -13.59
N ALA A 240 -21.03 2.68 -13.19
CA ALA A 240 -21.25 3.01 -11.79
C ALA A 240 -21.63 1.78 -10.93
N SER A 241 -22.42 0.86 -11.51
CA SER A 241 -22.78 -0.42 -10.88
C SER A 241 -21.55 -1.26 -10.56
N LEU A 242 -20.60 -1.35 -11.50
CA LEU A 242 -19.35 -2.09 -11.30
C LEU A 242 -18.47 -1.44 -10.21
N ARG A 243 -18.31 -0.11 -10.25
CA ARG A 243 -17.52 0.62 -9.23
C ARG A 243 -18.09 0.41 -7.83
N ALA A 244 -19.40 0.46 -7.69
CA ALA A 244 -20.10 0.21 -6.42
C ALA A 244 -19.92 -1.25 -5.95
N ALA A 245 -20.03 -2.23 -6.87
CA ALA A 245 -19.87 -3.64 -6.54
C ALA A 245 -18.43 -3.96 -6.09
N ILE A 246 -17.42 -3.39 -6.75
CA ILE A 246 -16.01 -3.56 -6.35
C ILE A 246 -15.76 -2.93 -4.97
N GLN A 247 -16.26 -1.70 -4.74
CA GLN A 247 -16.15 -1.03 -3.44
C GLN A 247 -16.77 -1.87 -2.31
N GLU A 248 -17.99 -2.36 -2.53
CA GLU A 248 -18.70 -3.15 -1.52
C GLU A 248 -18.00 -4.50 -1.27
N SER A 249 -17.56 -5.20 -2.33
CA SER A 249 -16.82 -6.45 -2.20
C SER A 249 -15.57 -6.25 -1.34
N LEU A 250 -14.72 -5.27 -1.67
CA LEU A 250 -13.49 -5.01 -0.92
C LEU A 250 -13.78 -4.55 0.52
N ALA A 251 -14.70 -3.60 0.73
CA ALA A 251 -14.99 -3.05 2.04
C ALA A 251 -15.53 -4.08 3.04
N THR A 252 -16.28 -5.09 2.55
CA THR A 252 -16.87 -6.14 3.38
C THR A 252 -16.05 -7.44 3.41
N MET A 253 -15.02 -7.55 2.57
CA MET A 253 -14.26 -8.78 2.37
C MET A 253 -13.69 -9.35 3.66
N LYS A 254 -13.11 -8.53 4.54
CA LYS A 254 -12.55 -9.00 5.81
C LYS A 254 -13.59 -9.65 6.71
N ALA A 255 -14.81 -9.10 6.75
CA ALA A 255 -15.88 -9.66 7.57
C ALA A 255 -16.42 -10.98 7.01
N ARG A 256 -16.48 -11.12 5.68
CA ARG A 256 -17.02 -12.30 4.99
C ARG A 256 -15.99 -13.43 4.83
N SER A 257 -14.72 -13.06 4.61
CA SER A 257 -13.63 -13.98 4.25
C SER A 257 -12.31 -13.54 4.91
N PRO A 258 -12.19 -13.56 6.25
CA PRO A 258 -11.03 -13.05 6.97
C PRO A 258 -9.72 -13.75 6.58
N GLN A 259 -9.78 -15.03 6.17
CA GLN A 259 -8.64 -15.81 5.71
C GLN A 259 -7.95 -15.23 4.46
N THR A 260 -8.66 -14.44 3.68
CA THR A 260 -8.13 -13.76 2.49
C THR A 260 -6.93 -12.84 2.84
N PHE A 261 -6.86 -12.36 4.09
CA PHE A 261 -5.81 -11.47 4.54
C PHE A 261 -4.68 -12.17 5.33
N ALA A 262 -4.67 -13.51 5.38
CA ALA A 262 -3.63 -14.26 6.11
C ALA A 262 -2.22 -13.95 5.62
N GLU A 263 -2.04 -13.75 4.31
CA GLU A 263 -0.76 -13.43 3.68
C GLU A 263 -0.48 -11.91 3.61
N GLY A 264 -1.43 -11.06 3.99
CA GLY A 264 -1.34 -9.60 3.85
C GLY A 264 -0.28 -8.93 4.73
N GLY A 265 0.24 -9.64 5.71
CA GLY A 265 1.23 -9.11 6.64
C GLY A 265 0.69 -8.00 7.55
N ALA A 266 1.57 -7.06 7.94
CA ALA A 266 1.16 -5.94 8.78
C ALA A 266 0.35 -4.89 8.01
N PHE A 267 0.68 -4.70 6.74
CA PHE A 267 0.17 -3.62 5.93
C PHE A 267 -1.23 -3.91 5.38
N LEU A 268 -1.48 -5.11 4.87
CA LEU A 268 -2.75 -5.50 4.26
C LEU A 268 -3.55 -6.41 5.19
N GLY A 269 -4.34 -5.82 6.07
CA GLY A 269 -5.20 -6.54 7.03
C GLY A 269 -6.69 -6.42 6.75
N GLY A 270 -7.08 -5.67 5.73
CA GLY A 270 -8.46 -5.41 5.36
C GLY A 270 -8.61 -4.13 4.56
N PHE A 271 -9.85 -3.69 4.37
CA PHE A 271 -10.17 -2.43 3.71
C PHE A 271 -11.26 -1.68 4.48
N ALA A 272 -11.22 -0.35 4.41
CA ALA A 272 -12.28 0.56 4.81
C ALA A 272 -12.70 1.39 3.60
N LYS A 273 -13.95 1.90 3.57
CA LYS A 273 -14.37 2.84 2.52
C LYS A 273 -13.45 4.06 2.50
N ALA A 274 -13.00 4.44 1.34
CA ALA A 274 -12.11 5.59 1.19
C ALA A 274 -12.89 6.91 1.31
N ASP A 275 -12.19 7.92 1.80
CA ASP A 275 -12.63 9.31 1.85
C ASP A 275 -11.51 10.17 1.25
N ASP A 276 -11.75 10.75 0.06
CA ASP A 276 -10.75 11.55 -0.66
C ASP A 276 -10.24 12.74 0.16
N SER A 277 -11.08 13.29 1.05
CA SER A 277 -10.70 14.42 1.89
C SER A 277 -9.50 14.13 2.80
N LYS A 278 -9.31 12.88 3.18
CA LYS A 278 -8.17 12.44 4.01
C LYS A 278 -6.82 12.57 3.30
N TYR A 279 -6.82 12.61 1.96
CA TYR A 279 -5.60 12.80 1.16
C TYR A 279 -5.28 14.29 0.92
N GLN A 280 -6.11 15.23 1.42
CA GLN A 280 -5.83 16.66 1.31
C GLN A 280 -4.51 17.04 1.96
N ILE A 281 -4.20 16.46 3.11
CA ILE A 281 -2.90 16.67 3.78
C ILE A 281 -1.70 16.29 2.90
N ILE A 282 -1.87 15.29 2.02
CA ILE A 282 -0.81 14.88 1.09
C ILE A 282 -0.69 15.87 -0.07
N ARG A 283 -1.82 16.41 -0.57
CA ARG A 283 -1.83 17.48 -1.59
C ARG A 283 -1.12 18.73 -1.06
N ASP A 284 -1.50 19.17 0.14
CA ASP A 284 -0.93 20.36 0.77
C ASP A 284 0.58 20.21 1.01
N LEU A 285 1.00 19.04 1.50
CA LEU A 285 2.41 18.74 1.73
C LEU A 285 3.22 18.69 0.42
N ASN A 286 2.66 18.09 -0.62
CA ASN A 286 3.27 18.01 -1.95
C ASN A 286 3.46 19.41 -2.56
N ASP A 287 2.45 20.26 -2.45
CA ASP A 287 2.51 21.64 -2.96
C ASP A 287 3.49 22.51 -2.17
N ALA A 288 3.51 22.37 -0.85
CA ALA A 288 4.47 23.08 0.01
C ALA A 288 5.92 22.65 -0.30
N ALA A 289 6.17 21.34 -0.43
CA ALA A 289 7.49 20.82 -0.77
C ALA A 289 7.96 21.29 -2.16
N LYS A 290 7.07 21.29 -3.18
CA LYS A 290 7.37 21.82 -4.52
C LYS A 290 7.72 23.31 -4.49
N LYS A 291 6.96 24.13 -3.76
CA LYS A 291 7.23 25.57 -3.63
C LYS A 291 8.59 25.85 -2.99
N LEU A 292 8.92 25.17 -1.90
CA LEU A 292 10.20 25.34 -1.20
C LEU A 292 11.40 24.87 -2.05
N ALA A 293 11.25 23.75 -2.77
CA ALA A 293 12.28 23.24 -3.66
C ALA A 293 12.56 24.18 -4.87
N ALA A 294 11.57 24.98 -5.28
CA ALA A 294 11.72 25.95 -6.38
C ALA A 294 12.40 27.28 -5.91
N GLN A 295 12.50 27.51 -4.59
CA GLN A 295 13.10 28.74 -4.01
C GLN A 295 14.60 28.54 -3.65
N LYS A 296 15.08 27.33 -3.70
CA LYS A 296 16.49 26.94 -3.44
C LYS A 296 17.20 26.58 -4.73
#